data_254ed02553152b9397b166d8d7b24182
#
_entry.id   254ed02553152b9397b166d8d7b24182
#
_cell.length_a   1.000
_cell.length_b   1.000
_cell.length_c   1.000
_cell.angle_alpha   90.00
_cell.angle_beta   90.00
_cell.angle_gamma   90.00
#
_symmetry.space_group_name_H-M   'P 1'
#
loop_
_entity.id
_entity.type
_entity.pdbx_description
1 polymer ?
#
loop_
_entity_poly.entity_id
_entity_poly.type
_entity_poly.pdbx_seq_one_letter_code
_entity_poly.pdbx_strand_id
1 'polypeptide(L)'
;FASLAGFNKDGADGIDKTVNTATIADSMDSVIETVNKNPSAIGYVSAGTTAIDGVKTLEINGEAVSDNKGKYPLTRSFYLAYSGTLNDVEQDFMTYVQSAGQEIVSEHYETIAKNETFLSNQSEGTIRIEGSTSMAALMKEIADAYMKINTHAAIQVTATDSAKGLNSVMLGNCDMAMSSRDLKDYEKELLNYNTVAKDKIAVIVNQKNPLSDITLYMLKSIYTGGVKNWEDLQ
;
A
#
# COMPACT_ATOMS: atom_id res chain seq x y z
N PHE A 1 -6.25 -0.43 6.15
CA PHE A 1 -6.26 0.58 7.21
C PHE A 1 -7.03 0.09 8.44
N ALA A 2 -8.33 -0.25 8.32
CA ALA A 2 -9.19 -0.68 9.42
C ALA A 2 -8.60 -1.84 10.25
N SER A 3 -7.93 -2.78 9.62
CA SER A 3 -7.23 -3.89 10.29
C SER A 3 -6.05 -3.40 11.15
N LEU A 4 -5.20 -2.52 10.60
CA LEU A 4 -4.06 -1.95 11.32
C LEU A 4 -4.49 -1.05 12.48
N ALA A 5 -5.56 -0.28 12.30
CA ALA A 5 -6.14 0.58 13.33
C ALA A 5 -7.04 -0.17 14.33
N GLY A 6 -7.22 -1.49 14.18
CA GLY A 6 -7.87 -2.37 15.14
C GLY A 6 -9.40 -2.26 15.20
N PHE A 7 -10.06 -1.83 14.13
CA PHE A 7 -11.53 -1.79 14.07
C PHE A 7 -12.15 -2.66 12.96
N ASN A 8 -11.34 -3.52 12.38
CA ASN A 8 -11.84 -4.64 11.59
C ASN A 8 -12.13 -5.81 12.54
N LYS A 9 -13.33 -6.38 12.49
CA LYS A 9 -13.70 -7.50 13.35
C LYS A 9 -13.21 -8.79 12.69
N ASP A 10 -12.48 -9.62 13.45
CA ASP A 10 -12.08 -10.99 13.07
C ASP A 10 -11.06 -11.08 11.91
N GLY A 11 -10.07 -10.18 11.85
CA GLY A 11 -8.97 -10.27 10.89
C GLY A 11 -9.34 -9.87 9.47
N ALA A 12 -8.65 -10.44 8.47
CA ALA A 12 -8.80 -10.05 7.06
C ALA A 12 -10.19 -10.31 6.45
N ASP A 13 -11.00 -11.17 7.06
CA ASP A 13 -12.37 -11.48 6.65
C ASP A 13 -13.44 -10.69 7.43
N GLY A 14 -13.03 -9.82 8.35
CA GLY A 14 -13.94 -9.09 9.22
C GLY A 14 -14.69 -7.96 8.53
N ILE A 15 -15.86 -7.63 9.06
CA ILE A 15 -16.65 -6.48 8.64
C ILE A 15 -15.91 -5.20 9.07
N ASP A 16 -15.59 -4.35 8.12
CA ASP A 16 -15.11 -3.00 8.39
C ASP A 16 -16.19 -2.21 9.15
N LYS A 17 -15.84 -1.72 10.33
CA LYS A 17 -16.73 -0.98 11.20
C LYS A 17 -16.70 0.54 10.96
N THR A 18 -16.10 0.98 9.87
CA THR A 18 -16.13 2.39 9.48
C THR A 18 -17.59 2.88 9.40
N VAL A 19 -17.82 4.08 9.93
CA VAL A 19 -19.15 4.69 9.91
C VAL A 19 -19.68 4.84 8.48
N ASN A 20 -20.99 4.63 8.29
CA ASN A 20 -21.64 4.74 6.97
C ASN A 20 -21.58 6.15 6.37
N THR A 21 -21.26 7.16 7.18
CA THR A 21 -21.09 8.55 6.76
C THR A 21 -19.68 8.86 6.26
N ALA A 22 -18.75 7.90 6.33
CA ALA A 22 -17.41 8.08 5.78
C ALA A 22 -17.46 8.22 4.26
N THR A 23 -16.72 9.18 3.74
CA THR A 23 -16.58 9.38 2.29
C THR A 23 -15.54 8.39 1.74
N ILE A 24 -15.92 7.66 0.72
CA ILE A 24 -14.99 6.84 -0.05
C ILE A 24 -14.47 7.70 -1.20
N ALA A 25 -13.16 7.91 -1.24
CA ALA A 25 -12.51 8.68 -2.28
C ALA A 25 -11.91 7.75 -3.35
N ASP A 26 -11.93 8.19 -4.60
CA ASP A 26 -11.45 7.40 -5.75
C ASP A 26 -9.92 7.41 -5.89
N SER A 27 -9.24 8.36 -5.24
CA SER A 27 -7.78 8.50 -5.28
C SER A 27 -7.23 9.13 -3.98
N MET A 28 -5.93 9.01 -3.77
CA MET A 28 -5.23 9.66 -2.64
C MET A 28 -5.27 11.18 -2.76
N ASP A 29 -5.12 11.72 -3.97
CA ASP A 29 -5.23 13.15 -4.23
C ASP A 29 -6.61 13.69 -3.84
N SER A 30 -7.66 12.94 -4.13
CA SER A 30 -9.04 13.28 -3.72
C SER A 30 -9.21 13.29 -2.19
N VAL A 31 -8.53 12.39 -1.48
CA VAL A 31 -8.51 12.41 0.01
C VAL A 31 -7.83 13.69 0.50
N ILE A 32 -6.63 13.99 -0.01
CA ILE A 32 -5.84 15.18 0.38
C ILE A 32 -6.63 16.45 0.10
N GLU A 33 -7.23 16.57 -1.09
CA GLU A 33 -8.04 17.73 -1.47
C GLU A 33 -9.24 17.91 -0.54
N THR A 34 -9.95 16.81 -0.22
CA THR A 34 -11.12 16.84 0.68
C THR A 34 -10.73 17.29 2.09
N VAL A 35 -9.62 16.73 2.63
CA VAL A 35 -9.11 17.12 3.95
C VAL A 35 -8.62 18.56 3.95
N ASN A 36 -7.97 19.03 2.89
CA ASN A 36 -7.49 20.40 2.78
C ASN A 36 -8.64 21.42 2.77
N LYS A 37 -9.75 21.08 2.12
CA LYS A 37 -10.94 21.97 2.03
C LYS A 37 -11.82 21.97 3.29
N ASN A 38 -11.76 20.92 4.12
CA ASN A 38 -12.62 20.76 5.28
C ASN A 38 -11.81 20.73 6.60
N PRO A 39 -11.89 21.79 7.43
CA PRO A 39 -11.19 21.86 8.72
C PRO A 39 -11.52 20.72 9.69
N SER A 40 -12.69 20.11 9.56
CA SER A 40 -13.15 19.02 10.43
C SER A 40 -12.83 17.63 9.88
N ALA A 41 -12.26 17.52 8.67
CA ALA A 41 -12.00 16.22 8.06
C ALA A 41 -10.75 15.55 8.61
N ILE A 42 -10.81 14.23 8.64
CA ILE A 42 -9.69 13.31 8.81
C ILE A 42 -9.67 12.35 7.62
N GLY A 43 -8.46 12.03 7.15
CA GLY A 43 -8.26 11.05 6.08
C GLY A 43 -7.01 10.23 6.33
N TYR A 44 -6.78 9.26 5.46
CA TYR A 44 -5.52 8.51 5.46
C TYR A 44 -5.06 8.24 4.02
N VAL A 45 -3.75 8.27 3.81
CA VAL A 45 -3.10 8.04 2.52
C VAL A 45 -1.82 7.23 2.72
N SER A 46 -1.30 6.62 1.66
CA SER A 46 0.05 6.06 1.68
C SER A 46 1.07 7.20 1.81
N ALA A 47 2.01 7.07 2.73
CA ALA A 47 3.04 8.09 2.96
C ALA A 47 4.06 8.16 1.82
N GLY A 48 4.20 7.08 1.02
CA GLY A 48 5.14 6.99 -0.09
C GLY A 48 4.65 7.56 -1.41
N THR A 49 3.36 7.88 -1.54
CA THR A 49 2.76 8.14 -2.85
C THR A 49 2.74 9.58 -3.30
N THR A 50 2.87 10.58 -2.41
CA THR A 50 2.70 11.99 -2.84
C THR A 50 3.25 12.98 -1.82
N ALA A 51 3.65 14.15 -2.30
CA ALA A 51 3.76 15.32 -1.45
C ALA A 51 2.41 15.57 -0.75
N ILE A 52 2.39 15.41 0.58
CA ILE A 52 1.19 15.62 1.40
C ILE A 52 1.08 17.12 1.68
N ASP A 53 0.93 17.90 0.60
CA ASP A 53 0.88 19.36 0.68
C ASP A 53 -0.50 19.87 1.09
N GLY A 54 -0.51 20.94 1.86
CA GLY A 54 -1.76 21.63 2.28
C GLY A 54 -2.51 20.95 3.43
N VAL A 55 -2.06 19.80 3.91
CA VAL A 55 -2.61 19.09 5.07
C VAL A 55 -1.54 18.83 6.12
N LYS A 56 -1.96 18.45 7.32
CA LYS A 56 -1.07 18.09 8.42
C LYS A 56 -1.16 16.58 8.68
N THR A 57 -0.02 15.93 8.86
CA THR A 57 0.04 14.54 9.34
C THR A 57 -0.03 14.51 10.86
N LEU A 58 -0.76 13.54 11.41
CA LEU A 58 -0.78 13.27 12.84
C LEU A 58 0.29 12.21 13.18
N GLU A 59 0.93 12.39 14.31
CA GLU A 59 1.65 11.31 14.96
C GLU A 59 0.66 10.26 15.48
N ILE A 60 1.09 9.00 15.56
CA ILE A 60 0.27 7.91 16.09
C ILE A 60 0.97 7.31 17.31
N ASN A 61 0.38 7.45 18.49
CA ASN A 61 0.99 7.07 19.77
C ASN A 61 2.37 7.73 19.99
N GLY A 62 2.52 9.00 19.60
CA GLY A 62 3.79 9.75 19.70
C GLY A 62 4.84 9.37 18.66
N GLU A 63 4.49 8.59 17.64
CA GLU A 63 5.41 8.19 16.57
C GLU A 63 5.04 8.91 15.26
N ALA A 64 5.98 9.66 14.69
CA ALA A 64 5.77 10.35 13.43
C ALA A 64 5.85 9.37 12.24
N VAL A 65 5.07 9.63 11.20
CA VAL A 65 5.10 8.83 9.96
C VAL A 65 6.48 8.88 9.28
N SER A 66 7.21 9.96 9.45
CA SER A 66 8.58 10.14 8.94
C SER A 66 9.65 9.42 9.77
N ASP A 67 9.31 8.89 10.96
CA ASP A 67 10.29 8.21 11.80
C ASP A 67 10.62 6.82 11.27
N ASN A 68 11.89 6.59 10.93
CA ASN A 68 12.38 5.31 10.40
C ASN A 68 12.84 4.33 11.49
N LYS A 69 12.45 4.52 12.74
CA LYS A 69 12.83 3.62 13.87
C LYS A 69 11.98 2.34 13.94
N GLY A 70 11.11 2.11 12.98
CA GLY A 70 10.31 0.88 12.87
C GLY A 70 9.19 0.75 13.91
N LYS A 71 8.81 1.85 14.57
CA LYS A 71 7.78 1.85 15.64
C LYS A 71 6.42 2.39 15.19
N TYR A 72 6.35 3.03 14.02
CA TYR A 72 5.10 3.59 13.51
C TYR A 72 4.05 2.48 13.31
N PRO A 73 2.90 2.54 14.00
CA PRO A 73 2.01 1.37 14.10
C PRO A 73 1.19 1.11 12.84
N LEU A 74 1.00 2.12 11.97
CA LEU A 74 0.25 1.96 10.73
C LEU A 74 1.18 1.64 9.55
N THR A 75 2.02 0.61 9.72
CA THR A 75 2.91 0.09 8.68
C THR A 75 2.32 -1.17 8.08
N ARG A 76 2.36 -1.29 6.75
CA ARG A 76 1.90 -2.46 5.99
C ARG A 76 2.95 -2.91 4.99
N SER A 77 2.95 -4.18 4.65
CA SER A 77 3.76 -4.69 3.55
C SER A 77 3.00 -4.63 2.22
N PHE A 78 3.77 -4.42 1.16
CA PHE A 78 3.34 -4.59 -0.21
C PHE A 78 3.83 -5.94 -0.71
N TYR A 79 2.95 -6.72 -1.31
CA TYR A 79 3.24 -8.06 -1.80
C TYR A 79 2.99 -8.18 -3.29
N LEU A 80 3.83 -8.95 -3.94
CA LEU A 80 3.60 -9.47 -5.28
C LEU A 80 3.36 -10.98 -5.17
N ALA A 81 2.15 -11.42 -5.49
CA ALA A 81 1.71 -12.81 -5.37
C ALA A 81 1.52 -13.45 -6.74
N TYR A 82 1.76 -14.76 -6.84
CA TYR A 82 1.64 -15.53 -8.07
C TYR A 82 1.22 -16.97 -7.79
N SER A 83 0.68 -17.65 -8.79
CA SER A 83 0.25 -19.04 -8.69
C SER A 83 1.29 -19.98 -9.30
N GLY A 84 1.54 -21.12 -8.65
CA GLY A 84 2.44 -22.14 -9.16
C GLY A 84 3.90 -21.69 -9.24
N THR A 85 4.58 -21.98 -10.36
CA THR A 85 5.99 -21.68 -10.60
C THR A 85 6.12 -20.56 -11.60
N LEU A 86 6.97 -19.59 -11.32
CA LEU A 86 7.29 -18.51 -12.27
C LEU A 86 8.02 -19.07 -13.50
N ASN A 87 7.69 -18.59 -14.68
CA ASN A 87 8.47 -18.82 -15.87
C ASN A 87 9.74 -17.95 -15.90
N ASP A 88 10.60 -18.09 -16.91
CA ASP A 88 11.92 -17.46 -16.94
C ASP A 88 11.84 -15.92 -16.90
N VAL A 89 10.93 -15.27 -17.63
CA VAL A 89 10.79 -13.82 -17.62
C VAL A 89 10.16 -13.32 -16.32
N GLU A 90 9.21 -14.04 -15.75
CA GLU A 90 8.60 -13.74 -14.46
C GLU A 90 9.61 -13.86 -13.31
N GLN A 91 10.46 -14.89 -13.35
CA GLN A 91 11.53 -15.10 -12.36
C GLN A 91 12.61 -14.01 -12.48
N ASP A 92 12.97 -13.62 -13.70
CA ASP A 92 13.92 -12.54 -13.95
C ASP A 92 13.38 -11.19 -13.41
N PHE A 93 12.13 -10.88 -13.70
CA PHE A 93 11.45 -9.70 -13.17
C PHE A 93 11.36 -9.71 -11.64
N MET A 94 10.97 -10.84 -11.02
CA MET A 94 10.92 -10.96 -9.56
C MET A 94 12.31 -10.76 -8.94
N THR A 95 13.35 -11.27 -9.54
CA THR A 95 14.76 -11.07 -9.11
C THR A 95 15.13 -9.59 -9.17
N TYR A 96 14.73 -8.88 -10.24
CA TYR A 96 14.93 -7.44 -10.36
C TYR A 96 14.20 -6.68 -9.25
N VAL A 97 12.93 -6.98 -9.00
CA VAL A 97 12.11 -6.35 -7.94
C VAL A 97 12.79 -6.48 -6.57
N GLN A 98 13.40 -7.63 -6.29
CA GLN A 98 14.02 -7.93 -5.00
C GLN A 98 15.50 -7.48 -4.89
N SER A 99 16.08 -6.96 -5.95
CA SER A 99 17.47 -6.50 -6.00
C SER A 99 17.57 -5.05 -6.47
N ALA A 100 17.96 -4.81 -7.72
CA ALA A 100 18.15 -3.44 -8.26
C ALA A 100 16.88 -2.59 -8.25
N GLY A 101 15.70 -3.18 -8.36
CA GLY A 101 14.41 -2.49 -8.21
C GLY A 101 14.18 -1.86 -6.83
N GLN A 102 14.96 -2.28 -5.81
CA GLN A 102 14.90 -1.70 -4.47
C GLN A 102 15.44 -0.25 -4.42
N GLU A 103 16.21 0.20 -5.41
CA GLU A 103 16.58 1.59 -5.55
C GLU A 103 15.33 2.46 -5.75
N ILE A 104 14.45 2.07 -6.65
CA ILE A 104 13.15 2.76 -6.89
C ILE A 104 12.28 2.71 -5.64
N VAL A 105 12.22 1.56 -4.96
CA VAL A 105 11.49 1.44 -3.69
C VAL A 105 12.01 2.45 -2.66
N SER A 106 13.34 2.64 -2.57
CA SER A 106 13.96 3.51 -1.55
C SER A 106 13.61 4.99 -1.69
N GLU A 107 13.11 5.43 -2.84
CA GLU A 107 12.73 6.82 -3.07
C GLU A 107 11.50 7.24 -2.24
N HIS A 108 10.58 6.30 -1.97
CA HIS A 108 9.30 6.60 -1.33
C HIS A 108 8.87 5.62 -0.25
N TYR A 109 9.51 4.45 -0.16
CA TYR A 109 9.10 3.34 0.71
C TYR A 109 10.28 2.77 1.48
N GLU A 110 9.99 1.98 2.53
CA GLU A 110 11.00 1.21 3.23
C GLU A 110 11.34 -0.05 2.40
N THR A 111 12.62 -0.21 2.09
CA THR A 111 13.14 -1.35 1.33
C THR A 111 13.11 -2.64 2.14
N ILE A 112 13.02 -3.77 1.45
CA ILE A 112 13.04 -5.11 2.06
C ILE A 112 14.41 -5.80 1.97
N ALA A 113 15.26 -5.30 1.09
CA ALA A 113 16.59 -5.81 0.81
C ALA A 113 17.54 -4.68 0.46
N LYS A 114 18.83 -4.96 0.46
CA LYS A 114 19.82 -4.03 -0.08
C LYS A 114 19.71 -3.99 -1.59
N ASN A 115 19.98 -2.79 -2.15
CA ASN A 115 20.15 -2.67 -3.59
C ASN A 115 21.39 -3.47 -4.02
N GLU A 116 21.16 -4.49 -4.84
CA GLU A 116 22.20 -5.36 -5.38
C GLU A 116 22.23 -5.24 -6.90
N THR A 117 23.40 -5.50 -7.49
CA THR A 117 23.55 -5.51 -8.95
C THR A 117 22.67 -6.60 -9.55
N PHE A 118 21.88 -6.24 -10.55
CA PHE A 118 21.03 -7.14 -11.30
C PHE A 118 21.59 -7.34 -12.72
N LEU A 119 21.62 -8.60 -13.16
CA LEU A 119 21.93 -8.96 -14.53
C LEU A 119 20.75 -9.78 -15.09
N SER A 120 20.03 -9.22 -16.05
CA SER A 120 18.90 -9.89 -16.69
C SER A 120 19.33 -11.08 -17.52
N ASN A 121 18.56 -12.16 -17.48
CA ASN A 121 18.71 -13.31 -18.35
C ASN A 121 18.19 -13.06 -19.80
N GLN A 122 17.57 -11.88 -20.05
CA GLN A 122 17.00 -11.44 -21.34
C GLN A 122 15.89 -12.35 -21.86
N SER A 123 15.19 -13.06 -20.99
CA SER A 123 14.03 -13.88 -21.37
C SER A 123 12.92 -13.03 -21.96
N GLU A 124 12.29 -13.51 -23.03
CA GLU A 124 11.18 -12.85 -23.68
C GLU A 124 9.83 -13.29 -23.08
N GLY A 125 8.87 -12.38 -23.08
CA GLY A 125 7.49 -12.68 -22.67
C GLY A 125 6.72 -11.46 -22.20
N THR A 126 5.45 -11.70 -21.90
CA THR A 126 4.55 -10.69 -21.35
C THR A 126 4.17 -11.07 -19.93
N ILE A 127 4.23 -10.12 -19.00
CA ILE A 127 3.78 -10.28 -17.60
C ILE A 127 2.60 -9.35 -17.38
N ARG A 128 1.46 -9.89 -16.99
CA ARG A 128 0.25 -9.14 -16.61
C ARG A 128 0.16 -9.06 -15.10
N ILE A 129 0.21 -7.85 -14.57
CA ILE A 129 0.19 -7.59 -13.12
C ILE A 129 -1.07 -6.80 -12.80
N GLU A 130 -1.91 -7.32 -11.90
CA GLU A 130 -3.14 -6.65 -11.49
C GLU A 130 -3.19 -6.46 -9.97
N GLY A 131 -3.97 -5.48 -9.48
CA GLY A 131 -4.27 -5.40 -8.06
C GLY A 131 -4.19 -4.00 -7.47
N SER A 132 -3.66 -3.91 -6.27
CA SER A 132 -3.69 -2.75 -5.40
C SER A 132 -3.37 -1.41 -6.07
N THR A 133 -4.33 -0.47 -6.01
CA THR A 133 -4.13 0.92 -6.45
C THR A 133 -3.00 1.62 -5.72
N SER A 134 -2.77 1.29 -4.44
CA SER A 134 -1.68 1.87 -3.65
C SER A 134 -0.29 1.45 -4.11
N MET A 135 -0.16 0.34 -4.85
CA MET A 135 1.11 -0.17 -5.37
C MET A 135 1.30 0.17 -6.85
N ALA A 136 0.24 0.57 -7.55
CA ALA A 136 0.26 0.63 -9.01
C ALA A 136 1.32 1.60 -9.58
N ALA A 137 1.51 2.76 -8.96
CA ALA A 137 2.53 3.72 -9.37
C ALA A 137 3.93 3.14 -9.21
N LEU A 138 4.27 2.63 -8.01
CA LEU A 138 5.56 1.99 -7.74
C LEU A 138 5.81 0.83 -8.70
N MET A 139 4.83 -0.06 -8.87
CA MET A 139 4.99 -1.23 -9.75
C MET A 139 5.21 -0.85 -11.19
N LYS A 140 4.55 0.23 -11.66
CA LYS A 140 4.76 0.76 -13.00
C LYS A 140 6.17 1.30 -13.19
N GLU A 141 6.71 2.05 -12.24
CA GLU A 141 8.08 2.56 -12.28
C GLU A 141 9.11 1.42 -12.31
N ILE A 142 8.92 0.40 -11.45
CA ILE A 142 9.76 -0.80 -11.45
C ILE A 142 9.68 -1.54 -12.79
N ALA A 143 8.47 -1.72 -13.34
CA ALA A 143 8.26 -2.39 -14.62
C ALA A 143 8.90 -1.61 -15.78
N ASP A 144 8.72 -0.28 -15.82
CA ASP A 144 9.29 0.58 -16.86
C ASP A 144 10.84 0.58 -16.79
N ALA A 145 11.41 0.54 -15.59
CA ALA A 145 12.86 0.46 -15.42
C ALA A 145 13.41 -0.94 -15.83
N TYR A 146 12.72 -2.01 -15.45
CA TYR A 146 13.08 -3.36 -15.88
C TYR A 146 13.03 -3.53 -17.40
N MET A 147 11.98 -3.04 -18.06
CA MET A 147 11.85 -3.12 -19.53
C MET A 147 12.93 -2.34 -20.29
N LYS A 148 13.61 -1.39 -19.67
CA LYS A 148 14.81 -0.75 -20.24
C LYS A 148 16.04 -1.66 -20.19
N ILE A 149 16.10 -2.56 -19.22
CA ILE A 149 17.18 -3.53 -19.05
C ILE A 149 16.92 -4.78 -19.91
N ASN A 150 15.70 -5.33 -19.83
CA ASN A 150 15.24 -6.43 -20.66
C ASN A 150 14.22 -5.94 -21.70
N THR A 151 14.71 -5.64 -22.90
CA THR A 151 13.88 -5.12 -24.00
C THR A 151 13.01 -6.18 -24.70
N HIS A 152 13.17 -7.46 -24.32
CA HIS A 152 12.38 -8.57 -24.82
C HIS A 152 11.15 -8.85 -23.95
N ALA A 153 11.08 -8.25 -22.78
CA ALA A 153 9.94 -8.37 -21.86
C ALA A 153 8.92 -7.25 -22.09
N ALA A 154 7.65 -7.56 -21.93
CA ALA A 154 6.55 -6.61 -21.87
C ALA A 154 5.78 -6.77 -20.56
N ILE A 155 5.67 -5.71 -19.74
CA ILE A 155 4.97 -5.75 -18.47
C ILE A 155 3.75 -4.82 -18.53
N GLN A 156 2.58 -5.34 -18.18
CA GLN A 156 1.32 -4.62 -18.14
C GLN A 156 0.84 -4.53 -16.69
N VAL A 157 0.71 -3.31 -16.17
CA VAL A 157 0.25 -3.06 -14.80
C VAL A 157 -1.15 -2.45 -14.82
N THR A 158 -2.11 -3.16 -14.23
CA THR A 158 -3.51 -2.74 -14.14
C THR A 158 -3.90 -2.51 -12.67
N ALA A 159 -4.28 -1.28 -12.34
CA ALA A 159 -4.78 -0.94 -11.02
C ALA A 159 -6.23 -1.38 -10.86
N THR A 160 -6.49 -2.21 -9.86
CA THR A 160 -7.84 -2.64 -9.43
C THR A 160 -7.98 -2.47 -7.91
N ASP A 161 -8.10 -3.55 -7.17
CA ASP A 161 -7.91 -3.63 -5.73
C ASP A 161 -7.19 -4.94 -5.37
N SER A 162 -6.67 -5.05 -4.13
CA SER A 162 -5.92 -6.25 -3.72
C SER A 162 -6.73 -7.53 -3.83
N ALA A 163 -8.04 -7.51 -3.51
CA ALA A 163 -8.86 -8.71 -3.56
C ALA A 163 -9.13 -9.15 -5.00
N LYS A 164 -9.40 -8.21 -5.91
CA LYS A 164 -9.59 -8.51 -7.34
C LYS A 164 -8.30 -9.05 -7.96
N GLY A 165 -7.14 -8.40 -7.70
CA GLY A 165 -5.87 -8.89 -8.20
C GLY A 165 -5.55 -10.30 -7.73
N LEU A 166 -5.68 -10.58 -6.42
CA LEU A 166 -5.46 -11.92 -5.88
C LEU A 166 -6.43 -12.96 -6.45
N ASN A 167 -7.71 -12.61 -6.64
CA ASN A 167 -8.65 -13.49 -7.32
C ASN A 167 -8.28 -13.71 -8.80
N SER A 168 -7.82 -12.66 -9.50
CA SER A 168 -7.41 -12.73 -10.89
C SER A 168 -6.24 -13.72 -11.08
N VAL A 169 -5.22 -13.66 -10.24
CA VAL A 169 -4.10 -14.59 -10.31
C VAL A 169 -4.48 -16.03 -9.92
N MET A 170 -5.36 -16.22 -8.94
CA MET A 170 -5.86 -17.56 -8.59
C MET A 170 -6.67 -18.22 -9.74
N LEU A 171 -7.34 -17.41 -10.56
CA LEU A 171 -8.09 -17.86 -11.73
C LEU A 171 -7.25 -17.94 -13.02
N GLY A 172 -5.96 -17.54 -12.98
CA GLY A 172 -5.08 -17.53 -14.16
C GLY A 172 -5.38 -16.40 -15.16
N ASN A 173 -6.13 -15.37 -14.76
CA ASN A 173 -6.45 -14.22 -15.61
C ASN A 173 -5.30 -13.19 -15.68
N CYS A 174 -4.42 -13.14 -14.68
CA CYS A 174 -3.16 -12.42 -14.70
C CYS A 174 -2.03 -13.30 -14.15
N ASP A 175 -0.80 -12.87 -14.34
CA ASP A 175 0.37 -13.67 -13.99
C ASP A 175 0.86 -13.36 -12.56
N MET A 176 0.72 -12.09 -12.13
CA MET A 176 1.05 -11.66 -10.77
C MET A 176 -0.01 -10.71 -10.21
N ALA A 177 -0.17 -10.71 -8.88
CA ALA A 177 -1.11 -9.85 -8.18
C ALA A 177 -0.41 -8.93 -7.18
N MET A 178 -0.74 -7.63 -7.23
CA MET A 178 -0.32 -6.65 -6.23
C MET A 178 -1.27 -6.66 -5.03
N SER A 179 -0.74 -6.83 -3.82
CA SER A 179 -1.51 -6.71 -2.59
C SER A 179 -0.86 -5.73 -1.61
N SER A 180 -1.64 -4.77 -1.11
CA SER A 180 -1.25 -3.83 -0.05
C SER A 180 -1.86 -4.18 1.31
N ARG A 181 -2.28 -5.43 1.47
CA ARG A 181 -2.71 -6.06 2.72
C ARG A 181 -2.10 -7.45 2.84
N ASP A 182 -2.06 -7.96 4.05
CA ASP A 182 -1.70 -9.35 4.26
C ASP A 182 -2.66 -10.27 3.49
N LEU A 183 -2.11 -11.34 2.95
CA LEU A 183 -2.88 -12.39 2.31
C LEU A 183 -3.68 -13.14 3.40
N LYS A 184 -4.90 -13.51 3.06
CA LYS A 184 -5.75 -14.38 3.90
C LYS A 184 -5.18 -15.80 3.92
N ASP A 185 -5.56 -16.60 4.92
CA ASP A 185 -4.97 -17.94 5.06
C ASP A 185 -5.18 -18.80 3.81
N TYR A 186 -6.39 -18.81 3.22
CA TYR A 186 -6.65 -19.55 1.99
C TYR A 186 -5.86 -18.98 0.78
N GLU A 187 -5.59 -17.67 0.74
CA GLU A 187 -4.75 -17.06 -0.31
C GLU A 187 -3.30 -17.52 -0.18
N LYS A 188 -2.78 -17.64 1.06
CA LYS A 188 -1.43 -18.16 1.34
C LYS A 188 -1.26 -19.64 1.00
N GLU A 189 -2.35 -20.41 1.11
CA GLU A 189 -2.35 -21.83 0.73
C GLU A 189 -2.31 -22.03 -0.80
N LEU A 190 -2.88 -21.09 -1.55
CA LEU A 190 -3.02 -21.18 -3.02
C LEU A 190 -1.94 -20.42 -3.79
N LEU A 191 -1.29 -19.43 -3.18
CA LEU A 191 -0.38 -18.50 -3.83
C LEU A 191 0.99 -18.48 -3.16
N ASN A 192 2.02 -18.34 -3.96
CA ASN A 192 3.32 -17.88 -3.53
C ASN A 192 3.30 -16.34 -3.51
N TYR A 193 4.08 -15.72 -2.62
CA TYR A 193 4.17 -14.27 -2.56
C TYR A 193 5.51 -13.80 -2.01
N ASN A 194 5.95 -12.66 -2.50
CA ASN A 194 7.14 -11.98 -2.04
C ASN A 194 6.78 -10.58 -1.56
N THR A 195 7.42 -10.13 -0.48
CA THR A 195 7.35 -8.72 -0.08
C THR A 195 8.13 -7.88 -1.08
N VAL A 196 7.59 -6.74 -1.47
CA VAL A 196 8.20 -5.78 -2.40
C VAL A 196 8.72 -4.56 -1.65
N ALA A 197 7.93 -4.04 -0.72
CA ALA A 197 8.21 -2.84 0.05
C ALA A 197 7.41 -2.84 1.35
N LYS A 198 7.75 -1.92 2.28
CA LYS A 198 6.86 -1.56 3.37
C LYS A 198 6.40 -0.13 3.21
N ASP A 199 5.11 0.08 3.37
CA ASP A 199 4.44 1.37 3.28
C ASP A 199 3.91 1.79 4.64
N LYS A 200 3.96 3.08 4.93
CA LYS A 200 3.35 3.68 6.11
C LYS A 200 2.07 4.41 5.70
N ILE A 201 1.02 4.25 6.47
CA ILE A 201 -0.25 4.95 6.24
C ILE A 201 -0.25 6.24 7.05
N ALA A 202 -0.11 7.38 6.40
CA ALA A 202 -0.22 8.69 7.02
C ALA A 202 -1.69 9.01 7.34
N VAL A 203 -1.98 9.35 8.58
CA VAL A 203 -3.25 9.95 8.97
C VAL A 203 -3.13 11.46 8.80
N ILE A 204 -4.01 12.04 8.00
CA ILE A 204 -3.98 13.44 7.63
C ILE A 204 -5.21 14.19 8.13
N VAL A 205 -4.99 15.42 8.53
CA VAL A 205 -6.04 16.37 8.93
C VAL A 205 -5.77 17.74 8.30
N ASN A 206 -6.77 18.61 8.31
CA ASN A 206 -6.59 19.98 7.86
C ASN A 206 -5.51 20.70 8.70
N GLN A 207 -4.78 21.65 8.09
CA GLN A 207 -3.75 22.45 8.78
C GLN A 207 -4.29 23.18 10.03
N LYS A 208 -5.58 23.52 10.07
CA LYS A 208 -6.23 24.20 11.20
C LYS A 208 -6.65 23.25 12.32
N ASN A 209 -6.51 21.94 12.15
CA ASN A 209 -6.84 20.99 13.22
C ASN A 209 -5.92 21.20 14.43
N PRO A 210 -6.44 21.24 15.67
CA PRO A 210 -5.62 21.51 16.86
C PRO A 210 -4.68 20.36 17.26
N LEU A 211 -4.98 19.10 16.84
CA LEU A 211 -4.22 17.94 17.26
C LEU A 211 -2.93 17.79 16.45
N SER A 212 -1.88 17.30 17.09
CA SER A 212 -0.62 16.88 16.46
C SER A 212 -0.37 15.38 16.62
N ASP A 213 -0.95 14.76 17.64
CA ASP A 213 -0.84 13.33 17.94
C ASP A 213 -2.22 12.73 18.21
N ILE A 214 -2.37 11.46 17.94
CA ILE A 214 -3.58 10.69 18.19
C ILE A 214 -3.23 9.23 18.52
N THR A 215 -3.91 8.64 19.49
CA THR A 215 -3.72 7.21 19.78
C THR A 215 -4.49 6.34 18.77
N LEU A 216 -4.06 5.07 18.60
CA LEU A 216 -4.84 4.10 17.81
C LEU A 216 -6.26 3.92 18.36
N TYR A 217 -6.45 4.05 19.67
CA TYR A 217 -7.77 3.98 20.29
C TYR A 217 -8.65 5.15 19.86
N MET A 218 -8.13 6.37 19.88
CA MET A 218 -8.84 7.57 19.43
C MET A 218 -9.17 7.49 17.94
N LEU A 219 -8.18 7.07 17.12
CA LEU A 219 -8.36 6.86 15.69
C LEU A 219 -9.49 5.87 15.40
N LYS A 220 -9.49 4.71 16.08
CA LYS A 220 -10.57 3.75 16.04
C LYS A 220 -11.91 4.39 16.42
N SER A 221 -11.96 5.15 17.51
CA SER A 221 -13.19 5.76 18.01
C SER A 221 -13.77 6.75 17.01
N ILE A 222 -12.94 7.55 16.31
CA ILE A 222 -13.39 8.45 15.24
C ILE A 222 -14.01 7.63 14.10
N TYR A 223 -13.27 6.68 13.55
CA TYR A 223 -13.73 5.93 12.37
C TYR A 223 -14.92 5.01 12.64
N THR A 224 -15.16 4.63 13.90
CA THR A 224 -16.33 3.84 14.30
C THR A 224 -17.48 4.68 14.85
N GLY A 225 -17.36 6.01 14.85
CA GLY A 225 -18.42 6.94 15.27
C GLY A 225 -18.58 7.10 16.79
N GLY A 226 -17.62 6.64 17.58
CA GLY A 226 -17.60 6.83 19.02
C GLY A 226 -17.27 8.27 19.43
N VAL A 227 -16.52 8.98 18.60
CA VAL A 227 -16.18 10.42 18.76
C VAL A 227 -16.71 11.17 17.56
N LYS A 228 -17.33 12.33 17.80
CA LYS A 228 -17.96 13.15 16.75
C LYS A 228 -17.35 14.54 16.62
N ASN A 229 -16.68 15.02 17.65
CA ASN A 229 -16.07 16.36 17.67
C ASN A 229 -14.61 16.25 18.11
N TRP A 230 -13.75 17.09 17.55
CA TRP A 230 -12.33 17.16 17.91
C TRP A 230 -12.10 17.55 19.39
N GLU A 231 -13.02 18.30 19.98
CA GLU A 231 -12.98 18.71 21.38
C GLU A 231 -13.10 17.54 22.36
N ASP A 232 -13.75 16.45 21.95
CA ASP A 232 -13.93 15.24 22.76
C ASP A 232 -12.64 14.41 22.88
N LEU A 233 -11.56 14.81 22.18
CA LEU A 233 -10.24 14.15 22.16
C LEU A 233 -9.15 14.90 22.93
N GLN A 234 -9.49 16.00 23.59
CA GLN A 234 -8.57 16.83 24.36
C GLN A 234 -8.48 16.41 25.83
#